data_dce7fb6950fea7b0a4451b051407a200
#
_entry.id   dce7fb6950fea7b0a4451b051407a200
#
_cell.length_a   1.000
_cell.length_b   1.000
_cell.length_c   1.000
_cell.angle_alpha   90.00
_cell.angle_beta   90.00
_cell.angle_gamma   90.00
#
_symmetry.space_group_name_H-M   'P 1'
#
loop_
_entity.id
_entity.type
_entity.pdbx_description
1 polymer ?
#
loop_
_entity_poly.entity_id
_entity_poly.type
_entity_poly.pdbx_seq_one_letter_code
_entity_poly.pdbx_strand_id
1 'polypeptide(L)'
;MKNNSDLKNTSYKDYMNRISNETIPAYEPELGIEELVLLEDVIKSNWISEGKYVRQFEENLRIACHMEYALAFNNCTAALITGMKSIGLRRGDDVIVQSLVHSADPNSISAVGANPIFSDVNEHSLCLSVDNIDKVRTLNTKAVLYVSLYGNAADLDDITDYCLQNNLFLINDCAPALFGMLNNKPIASYGDFSALSFFSDKTITTGEGGMLLTNNIELINECNIYKHD
;
A
#
# COMPACT_ATOMS: atom_id res chain seq x y z
N MET A 1 31.18 -9.05 -10.09
CA MET A 1 30.60 -7.70 -9.99
C MET A 1 30.87 -7.01 -11.33
N LYS A 2 29.89 -6.89 -12.21
CA LYS A 2 30.02 -6.16 -13.47
C LYS A 2 29.80 -4.68 -13.18
N ASN A 3 30.71 -3.84 -13.68
CA ASN A 3 30.69 -2.39 -13.43
C ASN A 3 29.41 -1.75 -14.02
N ASN A 4 28.68 -0.99 -13.22
CA ASN A 4 27.50 -0.20 -13.63
C ASN A 4 27.81 0.91 -14.68
N SER A 5 29.08 1.11 -15.05
CA SER A 5 29.48 2.03 -16.14
C SER A 5 29.07 1.56 -17.53
N ASP A 6 28.79 0.27 -17.71
CA ASP A 6 28.53 -0.31 -19.02
C ASP A 6 27.07 -0.15 -19.50
N LEU A 7 26.15 0.20 -18.61
CA LEU A 7 24.73 0.34 -18.95
C LEU A 7 24.35 1.71 -19.56
N LYS A 8 25.15 2.75 -19.33
CA LYS A 8 24.83 4.13 -19.78
C LYS A 8 25.04 4.36 -21.30
N ASN A 9 25.67 3.43 -22.02
CA ASN A 9 25.96 3.57 -23.44
C ASN A 9 25.40 2.45 -24.34
N THR A 10 24.52 1.61 -23.82
CA THR A 10 23.91 0.53 -24.60
C THR A 10 22.82 1.12 -25.50
N SER A 11 22.91 0.93 -26.81
CA SER A 11 21.86 1.39 -27.72
C SER A 11 20.56 0.59 -27.45
N TYR A 12 19.41 1.18 -27.76
CA TYR A 12 18.10 0.48 -27.67
C TYR A 12 18.13 -0.86 -28.44
N LYS A 13 18.87 -0.92 -29.54
CA LYS A 13 19.05 -2.14 -30.36
C LYS A 13 19.84 -3.22 -29.63
N ASP A 14 20.88 -2.85 -28.86
CA ASP A 14 21.67 -3.79 -28.07
C ASP A 14 20.87 -4.29 -26.85
N TYR A 15 20.07 -3.41 -26.26
CA TYR A 15 19.11 -3.77 -25.21
C TYR A 15 18.09 -4.79 -25.73
N MET A 16 17.45 -4.52 -26.87
CA MET A 16 16.47 -5.43 -27.48
C MET A 16 17.10 -6.77 -27.92
N ASN A 17 18.34 -6.79 -28.37
CA ASN A 17 19.05 -8.04 -28.69
C ASN A 17 19.37 -8.87 -27.42
N ARG A 18 19.64 -8.23 -26.29
CA ARG A 18 19.83 -8.93 -25.01
C ARG A 18 18.55 -9.61 -24.56
N ILE A 19 17.43 -8.89 -24.53
CA ILE A 19 16.15 -9.44 -24.07
C ILE A 19 15.58 -10.52 -24.99
N SER A 20 15.98 -10.59 -26.26
CA SER A 20 15.55 -11.68 -27.15
C SER A 20 16.15 -13.05 -26.80
N ASN A 21 17.20 -13.10 -25.98
CA ASN A 21 17.93 -14.32 -25.60
C ASN A 21 17.99 -14.56 -24.07
N GLU A 22 17.47 -13.65 -23.25
CA GLU A 22 17.49 -13.76 -21.77
C GLU A 22 16.06 -13.82 -21.22
N THR A 23 15.87 -14.53 -20.11
CA THR A 23 14.60 -14.49 -19.37
C THR A 23 14.41 -13.09 -18.82
N ILE A 24 13.30 -12.45 -19.14
CA ILE A 24 12.93 -11.16 -18.55
C ILE A 24 12.32 -11.45 -17.17
N PRO A 25 12.92 -10.99 -16.06
CA PRO A 25 12.34 -11.16 -14.75
C PRO A 25 11.04 -10.33 -14.63
N ALA A 26 10.09 -10.81 -13.86
CA ALA A 26 8.84 -10.11 -13.61
C ALA A 26 9.06 -8.77 -12.87
N TYR A 27 10.11 -8.71 -12.05
CA TYR A 27 10.59 -7.51 -11.37
C TYR A 27 12.11 -7.63 -11.12
N GLU A 28 12.79 -6.49 -11.07
CA GLU A 28 14.21 -6.39 -10.76
C GLU A 28 14.44 -5.07 -10.02
N PRO A 29 14.61 -5.08 -8.68
CA PRO A 29 14.85 -3.87 -7.94
C PRO A 29 16.21 -3.25 -8.30
N GLU A 30 16.24 -1.94 -8.50
CA GLU A 30 17.47 -1.19 -8.72
C GLU A 30 18.05 -0.76 -7.37
N LEU A 31 19.06 -1.49 -6.91
CA LEU A 31 19.79 -1.21 -5.66
C LEU A 31 21.27 -1.01 -5.96
N GLY A 32 21.91 -0.08 -5.26
CA GLY A 32 23.28 0.30 -5.56
C GLY A 32 24.12 0.75 -4.36
N ILE A 33 25.08 1.61 -4.67
CA ILE A 33 26.01 2.12 -3.68
C ILE A 33 25.35 3.08 -2.67
N GLU A 34 24.27 3.74 -3.07
CA GLU A 34 23.55 4.69 -2.23
C GLU A 34 22.90 3.99 -1.05
N GLU A 35 22.24 2.85 -1.29
CA GLU A 35 21.65 2.01 -0.25
C GLU A 35 22.73 1.41 0.65
N LEU A 36 23.84 0.94 0.07
CA LEU A 36 24.97 0.39 0.83
C LEU A 36 25.57 1.40 1.81
N VAL A 37 25.71 2.66 1.42
CA VAL A 37 26.23 3.74 2.28
C VAL A 37 25.29 3.98 3.46
N LEU A 38 23.98 4.01 3.24
CA LEU A 38 23.00 4.19 4.30
C LEU A 38 22.95 3.00 5.26
N LEU A 39 23.03 1.76 4.72
CA LEU A 39 23.10 0.54 5.54
C LEU A 39 24.38 0.51 6.38
N GLU A 40 25.54 0.92 5.82
CA GLU A 40 26.78 1.02 6.56
C GLU A 40 26.67 1.99 7.75
N ASP A 41 26.03 3.15 7.57
CA ASP A 41 25.77 4.11 8.63
C ASP A 41 24.87 3.53 9.73
N VAL A 42 23.80 2.82 9.36
CA VAL A 42 22.93 2.13 10.32
C VAL A 42 23.74 1.12 11.16
N ILE A 43 24.53 0.27 10.51
CA ILE A 43 25.34 -0.75 11.21
C ILE A 43 26.37 -0.09 12.14
N LYS A 44 27.08 0.94 11.67
CA LYS A 44 28.06 1.67 12.47
C LYS A 44 27.45 2.39 13.66
N SER A 45 26.20 2.83 13.57
CA SER A 45 25.50 3.48 14.67
C SER A 45 25.09 2.52 15.80
N ASN A 46 25.09 1.21 15.56
CA ASN A 46 24.51 0.18 16.42
C ASN A 46 22.99 0.36 16.72
N TRP A 47 22.33 1.26 16.01
CA TRP A 47 20.88 1.47 16.13
C TRP A 47 20.16 0.88 14.93
N ILE A 48 19.74 -0.38 15.05
CA ILE A 48 19.18 -1.19 13.95
C ILE A 48 17.64 -1.31 13.96
N SER A 49 16.98 -0.69 14.92
CA SER A 49 15.52 -0.60 14.97
C SER A 49 15.06 0.77 14.43
N GLU A 50 13.82 1.17 14.74
CA GLU A 50 13.31 2.47 14.34
C GLU A 50 14.25 3.61 14.74
N GLY A 51 14.65 4.41 13.77
CA GLY A 51 15.62 5.47 13.98
C GLY A 51 15.43 6.64 13.01
N LYS A 52 16.50 7.40 12.80
CA LYS A 52 16.47 8.62 11.96
C LYS A 52 15.98 8.34 10.53
N TYR A 53 16.39 7.21 9.94
CA TYR A 53 16.03 6.87 8.56
C TYR A 53 14.57 6.48 8.42
N VAL A 54 14.00 5.77 9.39
CA VAL A 54 12.56 5.45 9.41
C VAL A 54 11.77 6.74 9.49
N ARG A 55 12.10 7.65 10.43
CA ARG A 55 11.42 8.96 10.55
C ARG A 55 11.54 9.82 9.30
N GLN A 56 12.72 9.82 8.66
CA GLN A 56 12.91 10.54 7.40
C GLN A 56 12.08 9.93 6.26
N PHE A 57 11.97 8.61 6.21
CA PHE A 57 11.16 7.90 5.22
C PHE A 57 9.67 8.18 5.42
N GLU A 58 9.18 8.12 6.66
CA GLU A 58 7.82 8.50 7.02
C GLU A 58 7.51 9.93 6.57
N GLU A 59 8.39 10.89 6.88
CA GLU A 59 8.22 12.30 6.49
C GLU A 59 8.22 12.49 4.98
N ASN A 60 9.13 11.85 4.25
CA ASN A 60 9.20 11.94 2.79
C ASN A 60 7.92 11.42 2.12
N LEU A 61 7.40 10.27 2.58
CA LEU A 61 6.18 9.69 2.03
C LEU A 61 4.93 10.45 2.44
N ARG A 62 4.86 10.96 3.67
CA ARG A 62 3.80 11.85 4.11
C ARG A 62 3.65 13.05 3.17
N ILE A 63 4.77 13.73 2.86
CA ILE A 63 4.80 14.88 1.95
C ILE A 63 4.41 14.46 0.53
N ALA A 64 5.03 13.39 0.01
CA ALA A 64 4.79 12.94 -1.37
C ALA A 64 3.35 12.45 -1.60
N CYS A 65 2.69 11.90 -0.58
CA CYS A 65 1.32 11.44 -0.64
C CYS A 65 0.29 12.49 -0.17
N HIS A 66 0.72 13.71 0.16
CA HIS A 66 -0.13 14.79 0.68
C HIS A 66 -0.93 14.38 1.92
N MET A 67 -0.29 13.69 2.86
CA MET A 67 -0.93 13.20 4.09
C MET A 67 -0.37 13.91 5.32
N GLU A 68 -1.16 13.95 6.41
CA GLU A 68 -0.74 14.57 7.67
C GLU A 68 0.14 13.64 8.50
N TYR A 69 -0.08 12.33 8.42
CA TYR A 69 0.61 11.33 9.22
C TYR A 69 1.03 10.14 8.38
N ALA A 70 2.22 9.60 8.71
CA ALA A 70 2.76 8.36 8.15
C ALA A 70 3.37 7.53 9.29
N LEU A 71 3.17 6.23 9.27
CA LEU A 71 3.72 5.29 10.24
C LEU A 71 4.25 4.05 9.52
N ALA A 72 5.54 3.77 9.67
CA ALA A 72 6.19 2.64 9.03
C ALA A 72 5.93 1.33 9.79
N PHE A 73 5.83 0.25 9.03
CA PHE A 73 5.62 -1.12 9.49
C PHE A 73 6.60 -2.07 8.81
N ASN A 74 6.73 -3.28 9.34
CA ASN A 74 7.56 -4.33 8.75
C ASN A 74 7.00 -4.91 7.43
N ASN A 75 5.70 -4.71 7.15
CA ASN A 75 5.06 -5.03 5.87
C ASN A 75 3.68 -4.35 5.77
N CYS A 76 3.11 -4.32 4.56
CA CYS A 76 1.78 -3.75 4.29
C CYS A 76 0.66 -4.46 5.07
N THR A 77 0.74 -5.77 5.21
CA THR A 77 -0.25 -6.58 5.96
C THR A 77 -0.36 -6.11 7.41
N ALA A 78 0.78 -5.85 8.07
CA ALA A 78 0.81 -5.30 9.43
C ALA A 78 0.19 -3.89 9.49
N ALA A 79 0.45 -3.05 8.51
CA ALA A 79 -0.17 -1.72 8.39
C ALA A 79 -1.69 -1.82 8.25
N LEU A 80 -2.20 -2.71 7.37
CA LEU A 80 -3.63 -2.96 7.18
C LEU A 80 -4.29 -3.47 8.47
N ILE A 81 -3.72 -4.50 9.12
CA ILE A 81 -4.25 -5.05 10.38
C ILE A 81 -4.33 -3.98 11.46
N THR A 82 -3.25 -3.21 11.62
CA THR A 82 -3.17 -2.16 12.63
C THR A 82 -4.19 -1.05 12.35
N GLY A 83 -4.27 -0.57 11.11
CA GLY A 83 -5.26 0.44 10.71
C GLY A 83 -6.70 -0.03 10.93
N MET A 84 -7.02 -1.27 10.57
CA MET A 84 -8.34 -1.86 10.78
C MET A 84 -8.70 -1.95 12.27
N LYS A 85 -7.75 -2.37 13.12
CA LYS A 85 -7.96 -2.37 14.58
C LYS A 85 -8.20 -0.96 15.11
N SER A 86 -7.44 0.02 14.62
CA SER A 86 -7.52 1.41 15.08
C SER A 86 -8.82 2.11 14.70
N ILE A 87 -9.49 1.70 13.62
CA ILE A 87 -10.86 2.14 13.30
C ILE A 87 -11.95 1.30 14.00
N GLY A 88 -11.56 0.36 14.85
CA GLY A 88 -12.48 -0.41 15.71
C GLY A 88 -13.13 -1.62 15.04
N LEU A 89 -12.62 -2.10 13.90
CA LEU A 89 -13.11 -3.32 13.28
C LEU A 89 -12.89 -4.55 14.18
N ARG A 90 -13.90 -5.40 14.25
CA ARG A 90 -13.95 -6.53 15.19
C ARG A 90 -14.86 -7.66 14.68
N ARG A 91 -14.92 -8.72 15.47
CA ARG A 91 -15.81 -9.87 15.19
C ARG A 91 -17.27 -9.43 15.02
N GLY A 92 -17.87 -9.85 13.91
CA GLY A 92 -19.24 -9.54 13.52
C GLY A 92 -19.37 -8.38 12.54
N ASP A 93 -18.31 -7.61 12.34
CA ASP A 93 -18.27 -6.60 11.29
C ASP A 93 -17.94 -7.26 9.94
N ASP A 94 -18.54 -6.76 8.87
CA ASP A 94 -18.25 -7.16 7.50
C ASP A 94 -17.43 -6.06 6.82
N VAL A 95 -16.39 -6.48 6.08
CA VAL A 95 -15.57 -5.60 5.25
C VAL A 95 -15.65 -6.07 3.81
N ILE A 96 -16.15 -5.21 2.93
CA ILE A 96 -16.21 -5.51 1.50
C ILE A 96 -14.81 -5.37 0.90
N VAL A 97 -14.37 -6.37 0.15
CA VAL A 97 -13.09 -6.41 -0.54
C VAL A 97 -13.26 -6.96 -1.94
N GLN A 98 -12.52 -6.48 -2.91
CA GLN A 98 -12.59 -7.00 -4.28
C GLN A 98 -12.10 -8.45 -4.35
N SER A 99 -12.72 -9.25 -5.25
CA SER A 99 -12.36 -10.66 -5.43
C SER A 99 -11.02 -10.85 -6.16
N LEU A 100 -10.65 -9.90 -7.02
CA LEU A 100 -9.35 -9.85 -7.68
C LEU A 100 -8.37 -9.05 -6.80
N VAL A 101 -7.67 -9.73 -5.89
CA VAL A 101 -6.86 -9.09 -4.87
C VAL A 101 -5.76 -10.02 -4.37
N HIS A 102 -4.71 -9.47 -3.79
CA HIS A 102 -3.72 -10.27 -3.07
C HIS A 102 -4.32 -10.83 -1.78
N SER A 103 -3.96 -12.06 -1.42
CA SER A 103 -4.50 -12.75 -0.23
C SER A 103 -4.24 -12.02 1.10
N ALA A 104 -3.29 -11.08 1.13
CA ALA A 104 -3.00 -10.25 2.31
C ALA A 104 -4.23 -9.46 2.77
N ASP A 105 -5.05 -8.96 1.83
CA ASP A 105 -6.20 -8.12 2.14
C ASP A 105 -7.30 -8.89 2.89
N PRO A 106 -7.89 -9.97 2.35
CA PRO A 106 -8.89 -10.73 3.07
C PRO A 106 -8.32 -11.40 4.33
N ASN A 107 -7.03 -11.77 4.34
CA ASN A 107 -6.38 -12.29 5.54
C ASN A 107 -6.24 -11.22 6.63
N SER A 108 -5.95 -9.98 6.27
CA SER A 108 -5.89 -8.85 7.22
C SER A 108 -7.25 -8.58 7.86
N ILE A 109 -8.33 -8.63 7.06
CA ILE A 109 -9.72 -8.53 7.55
C ILE A 109 -10.01 -9.66 8.56
N SER A 110 -9.67 -10.88 8.20
CA SER A 110 -9.88 -12.06 9.07
C SER A 110 -9.04 -11.99 10.34
N ALA A 111 -7.82 -11.44 10.28
CA ALA A 111 -6.91 -11.30 11.41
C ALA A 111 -7.44 -10.35 12.50
N VAL A 112 -8.24 -9.34 12.14
CA VAL A 112 -8.92 -8.49 13.12
C VAL A 112 -10.23 -9.09 13.62
N GLY A 113 -10.63 -10.25 13.09
CA GLY A 113 -11.85 -10.97 13.46
C GLY A 113 -13.08 -10.55 12.66
N ALA A 114 -12.96 -9.62 11.73
CA ALA A 114 -14.02 -9.23 10.81
C ALA A 114 -14.20 -10.27 9.68
N ASN A 115 -15.31 -10.18 8.95
CA ASN A 115 -15.63 -11.07 7.85
C ASN A 115 -15.29 -10.39 6.53
N PRO A 116 -14.42 -10.95 5.66
CA PRO A 116 -14.24 -10.47 4.31
C PRO A 116 -15.44 -10.83 3.44
N ILE A 117 -16.11 -9.84 2.89
CA ILE A 117 -17.20 -9.99 1.93
C ILE A 117 -16.65 -9.69 0.55
N PHE A 118 -16.50 -10.72 -0.27
CA PHE A 118 -15.97 -10.57 -1.61
C PHE A 118 -16.98 -9.94 -2.55
N SER A 119 -16.57 -8.86 -3.20
CA SER A 119 -17.29 -8.20 -4.27
C SER A 119 -16.63 -8.48 -5.60
N ASP A 120 -17.42 -8.66 -6.63
CA ASP A 120 -16.87 -8.73 -7.99
C ASP A 120 -16.27 -7.37 -8.40
N VAL A 121 -15.40 -7.38 -9.40
CA VAL A 121 -14.77 -6.18 -9.95
C VAL A 121 -15.45 -5.78 -11.25
N ASN A 122 -15.32 -4.53 -11.63
CA ASN A 122 -15.67 -4.08 -12.96
C ASN A 122 -14.72 -4.72 -13.97
N GLU A 123 -15.26 -5.37 -15.02
CA GLU A 123 -14.49 -6.13 -16.01
C GLU A 123 -13.48 -5.29 -16.82
N HIS A 124 -13.69 -3.97 -16.91
CA HIS A 124 -12.81 -3.08 -17.65
C HIS A 124 -11.73 -2.45 -16.78
N SER A 125 -12.09 -2.05 -15.56
CA SER A 125 -11.17 -1.39 -14.62
C SER A 125 -10.42 -2.37 -13.72
N LEU A 126 -10.95 -3.57 -13.51
CA LEU A 126 -10.47 -4.56 -12.54
C LEU A 126 -10.48 -4.06 -11.10
N CYS A 127 -11.22 -2.98 -10.83
CA CYS A 127 -11.40 -2.39 -9.50
C CYS A 127 -12.85 -2.54 -9.03
N LEU A 128 -13.10 -2.25 -7.75
CA LEU A 128 -14.46 -2.14 -7.22
C LEU A 128 -15.21 -1.01 -7.93
N SER A 129 -16.55 -1.14 -7.98
CA SER A 129 -17.48 -0.06 -8.32
C SER A 129 -18.57 0.03 -7.27
N VAL A 130 -19.24 1.16 -7.17
CA VAL A 130 -20.38 1.36 -6.25
C VAL A 130 -21.45 0.31 -6.47
N ASP A 131 -21.80 0.02 -7.74
CA ASP A 131 -22.81 -1.00 -8.09
C ASP A 131 -22.44 -2.39 -7.56
N ASN A 132 -21.15 -2.75 -7.59
CA ASN A 132 -20.69 -4.04 -7.10
C ASN A 132 -20.66 -4.10 -5.57
N ILE A 133 -20.32 -2.99 -4.91
CA ILE A 133 -20.40 -2.86 -3.45
C ILE A 133 -21.84 -3.04 -2.97
N ASP A 134 -22.81 -2.36 -3.61
CA ASP A 134 -24.22 -2.43 -3.23
C ASP A 134 -24.82 -3.83 -3.32
N LYS A 135 -24.39 -4.64 -4.30
CA LYS A 135 -24.87 -6.02 -4.47
C LYS A 135 -24.52 -6.94 -3.29
N VAL A 136 -23.44 -6.66 -2.58
CA VAL A 136 -22.90 -7.53 -1.52
C VAL A 136 -22.98 -6.91 -0.13
N ARG A 137 -23.34 -5.63 -0.03
CA ARG A 137 -23.45 -4.90 1.23
C ARG A 137 -24.47 -5.56 2.17
N THR A 138 -24.11 -5.65 3.44
CA THR A 138 -24.96 -6.18 4.52
C THR A 138 -25.23 -5.09 5.57
N LEU A 139 -26.10 -5.41 6.53
CA LEU A 139 -26.34 -4.53 7.69
C LEU A 139 -25.11 -4.44 8.64
N ASN A 140 -24.21 -5.41 8.55
CA ASN A 140 -23.00 -5.47 9.35
C ASN A 140 -21.78 -4.85 8.64
N THR A 141 -21.94 -4.40 7.39
CA THR A 141 -20.84 -3.77 6.64
C THR A 141 -20.39 -2.50 7.35
N LYS A 142 -19.10 -2.42 7.67
CA LYS A 142 -18.45 -1.29 8.35
C LYS A 142 -17.39 -0.61 7.52
N ALA A 143 -16.79 -1.33 6.58
CA ALA A 143 -15.72 -0.78 5.76
C ALA A 143 -15.76 -1.36 4.33
N VAL A 144 -15.14 -0.62 3.44
CA VAL A 144 -14.75 -1.08 2.09
C VAL A 144 -13.23 -1.04 2.04
N LEU A 145 -12.60 -2.15 1.66
CA LEU A 145 -11.19 -2.22 1.34
C LEU A 145 -11.06 -2.18 -0.19
N TYR A 146 -10.61 -1.04 -0.67
CA TYR A 146 -10.34 -0.81 -2.09
C TYR A 146 -8.87 -1.06 -2.38
N VAL A 147 -8.57 -1.73 -3.49
CA VAL A 147 -7.19 -1.94 -3.96
C VAL A 147 -7.01 -1.28 -5.31
N SER A 148 -6.06 -0.36 -5.39
CA SER A 148 -5.68 0.32 -6.65
C SER A 148 -4.83 -0.60 -7.52
N LEU A 149 -5.45 -1.69 -8.04
CA LEU A 149 -4.75 -2.76 -8.73
C LEU A 149 -4.01 -2.25 -9.98
N TYR A 150 -2.72 -2.58 -10.08
CA TYR A 150 -1.82 -2.11 -11.14
C TYR A 150 -1.76 -0.58 -11.31
N GLY A 151 -2.02 0.18 -10.23
CA GLY A 151 -2.04 1.63 -10.26
C GLY A 151 -3.34 2.24 -10.79
N ASN A 152 -4.36 1.42 -11.07
CA ASN A 152 -5.67 1.90 -11.49
C ASN A 152 -6.50 2.33 -10.27
N ALA A 153 -7.14 3.49 -10.35
CA ALA A 153 -7.98 4.07 -9.30
C ALA A 153 -9.39 4.40 -9.82
N ALA A 154 -9.88 3.59 -10.75
CA ALA A 154 -11.22 3.77 -11.28
C ALA A 154 -12.27 3.74 -10.17
N ASP A 155 -13.26 4.61 -10.29
CA ASP A 155 -14.39 4.74 -9.37
C ASP A 155 -14.01 5.11 -7.91
N LEU A 156 -12.73 5.42 -7.61
CA LEU A 156 -12.29 5.71 -6.24
C LEU A 156 -12.91 6.98 -5.66
N ASP A 157 -13.14 8.01 -6.48
CA ASP A 157 -13.87 9.21 -6.06
C ASP A 157 -15.32 8.85 -5.69
N ASP A 158 -16.02 8.11 -6.55
CA ASP A 158 -17.42 7.70 -6.33
C ASP A 158 -17.55 6.78 -5.11
N ILE A 159 -16.58 5.85 -4.92
CA ILE A 159 -16.52 4.97 -3.76
C ILE A 159 -16.25 5.77 -2.48
N THR A 160 -15.41 6.80 -2.54
CA THR A 160 -15.15 7.69 -1.40
C THR A 160 -16.44 8.38 -0.96
N ASP A 161 -17.16 8.97 -1.91
CA ASP A 161 -18.44 9.63 -1.65
C ASP A 161 -19.49 8.64 -1.13
N TYR A 162 -19.56 7.47 -1.72
CA TYR A 162 -20.44 6.38 -1.26
C TYR A 162 -20.16 5.97 0.18
N CYS A 163 -18.91 5.74 0.53
CA CYS A 163 -18.53 5.38 1.90
C CYS A 163 -18.90 6.48 2.89
N LEU A 164 -18.62 7.74 2.56
CA LEU A 164 -18.98 8.89 3.39
C LEU A 164 -20.51 8.99 3.61
N GLN A 165 -21.31 8.86 2.55
CA GLN A 165 -22.78 8.93 2.63
C GLN A 165 -23.40 7.79 3.44
N ASN A 166 -22.72 6.65 3.51
CA ASN A 166 -23.20 5.45 4.17
C ASN A 166 -22.54 5.17 5.53
N ASN A 167 -21.73 6.08 6.06
CA ASN A 167 -20.95 5.93 7.29
C ASN A 167 -20.11 4.64 7.29
N LEU A 168 -19.46 4.35 6.17
CA LEU A 168 -18.52 3.25 6.02
C LEU A 168 -17.10 3.81 6.02
N PHE A 169 -16.16 3.09 6.64
CA PHE A 169 -14.75 3.39 6.48
C PHE A 169 -14.28 2.98 5.08
N LEU A 170 -13.43 3.81 4.48
CA LEU A 170 -12.72 3.47 3.26
C LEU A 170 -11.25 3.18 3.60
N ILE A 171 -10.83 1.95 3.38
CA ILE A 171 -9.45 1.49 3.50
C ILE A 171 -8.88 1.39 2.10
N ASN A 172 -7.75 2.04 1.84
CA ASN A 172 -7.17 2.08 0.51
C ASN A 172 -5.83 1.34 0.48
N ASP A 173 -5.80 0.13 -0.07
CA ASP A 173 -4.53 -0.56 -0.33
C ASP A 173 -3.88 0.00 -1.60
N CYS A 174 -2.84 0.77 -1.38
CA CYS A 174 -2.01 1.38 -2.42
C CYS A 174 -0.70 0.62 -2.65
N ALA A 175 -0.57 -0.63 -2.20
CA ALA A 175 0.62 -1.45 -2.42
C ALA A 175 1.04 -1.53 -3.91
N PRO A 176 0.11 -1.58 -4.89
CA PRO A 176 0.46 -1.56 -6.31
C PRO A 176 0.41 -0.16 -6.95
N ALA A 177 0.20 0.92 -6.18
CA ALA A 177 -0.15 2.24 -6.72
C ALA A 177 0.64 3.41 -6.11
N LEU A 178 1.83 3.14 -5.57
CA LEU A 178 2.68 4.20 -5.02
C LEU A 178 2.95 5.28 -6.08
N PHE A 179 2.75 6.56 -5.69
CA PHE A 179 2.84 7.76 -6.55
C PHE A 179 1.81 7.83 -7.69
N GLY A 180 0.85 6.90 -7.74
CA GLY A 180 -0.30 7.03 -8.64
C GLY A 180 -1.13 8.28 -8.33
N MET A 181 -1.71 8.86 -9.38
CA MET A 181 -2.52 10.09 -9.28
C MET A 181 -3.90 9.86 -9.86
N LEU A 182 -4.92 10.36 -9.17
CA LEU A 182 -6.29 10.47 -9.66
C LEU A 182 -6.72 11.94 -9.54
N ASN A 183 -7.15 12.56 -10.64
CA ASN A 183 -7.59 13.95 -10.68
C ASN A 183 -6.61 14.94 -10.01
N ASN A 184 -5.31 14.80 -10.27
CA ASN A 184 -4.21 15.57 -9.67
C ASN A 184 -4.07 15.44 -8.14
N LYS A 185 -4.63 14.39 -7.56
CA LYS A 185 -4.53 14.05 -6.14
C LYS A 185 -3.83 12.68 -6.02
N PRO A 186 -2.86 12.50 -5.10
CA PRO A 186 -2.26 11.19 -4.90
C PRO A 186 -3.31 10.14 -4.54
N ILE A 187 -3.27 8.97 -5.19
CA ILE A 187 -4.20 7.86 -4.88
C ILE A 187 -4.12 7.50 -3.39
N ALA A 188 -2.93 7.51 -2.81
CA ALA A 188 -2.71 7.20 -1.41
C ALA A 188 -3.34 8.23 -0.42
N SER A 189 -3.86 9.35 -0.91
CA SER A 189 -4.54 10.35 -0.07
C SER A 189 -6.05 10.14 0.04
N TYR A 190 -6.58 9.06 -0.53
CA TYR A 190 -7.99 8.69 -0.44
C TYR A 190 -8.24 7.71 0.72
N GLY A 191 -9.45 7.78 1.28
CA GLY A 191 -9.88 6.92 2.37
C GLY A 191 -9.55 7.44 3.77
N ASP A 192 -9.99 6.70 4.78
CA ASP A 192 -9.68 6.99 6.19
C ASP A 192 -8.22 6.70 6.51
N PHE A 193 -7.68 5.67 5.89
CA PHE A 193 -6.25 5.41 5.83
C PHE A 193 -5.88 4.65 4.56
N SER A 194 -4.62 4.79 4.16
CA SER A 194 -4.00 4.04 3.07
C SER A 194 -2.85 3.20 3.58
N ALA A 195 -2.62 2.06 2.94
CA ALA A 195 -1.47 1.20 3.20
C ALA A 195 -0.57 1.11 1.96
N LEU A 196 0.74 1.18 2.18
CA LEU A 196 1.77 1.03 1.17
C LEU A 196 2.60 -0.22 1.45
N SER A 197 3.16 -0.79 0.39
CA SER A 197 4.08 -1.92 0.46
C SER A 197 5.44 -1.56 -0.14
N PHE A 198 6.49 -2.01 0.53
CA PHE A 198 7.89 -1.91 0.07
C PHE A 198 8.53 -3.30 -0.05
N PHE A 199 7.69 -4.30 -0.36
CA PHE A 199 8.15 -5.64 -0.71
C PHE A 199 9.02 -5.59 -1.97
N SER A 200 9.81 -6.63 -2.21
CA SER A 200 10.84 -6.64 -3.25
C SER A 200 10.34 -6.41 -4.68
N ASP A 201 9.05 -6.62 -4.96
CA ASP A 201 8.42 -6.45 -6.28
C ASP A 201 7.74 -5.08 -6.48
N LYS A 202 7.80 -4.18 -5.49
CA LYS A 202 7.11 -2.88 -5.54
C LYS A 202 7.93 -1.80 -6.21
N THR A 203 7.29 -0.67 -6.52
CA THR A 203 7.89 0.49 -7.20
C THR A 203 9.18 0.96 -6.52
N ILE A 204 9.21 0.98 -5.20
CA ILE A 204 10.40 1.11 -4.37
C ILE A 204 10.38 0.00 -3.33
N THR A 205 11.56 -0.46 -2.91
CA THR A 205 11.65 -1.58 -1.98
C THR A 205 12.62 -1.33 -0.84
N THR A 206 12.28 -1.89 0.31
CA THR A 206 13.18 -2.05 1.47
C THR A 206 13.46 -3.53 1.77
N GLY A 207 13.18 -4.41 0.79
CA GLY A 207 13.16 -5.87 0.96
C GLY A 207 11.85 -6.35 1.56
N GLU A 208 11.56 -5.93 2.76
CA GLU A 208 10.28 -5.99 3.47
C GLU A 208 9.99 -4.60 4.05
N GLY A 209 8.72 -4.21 4.06
CA GLY A 209 8.29 -2.93 4.62
C GLY A 209 6.86 -2.58 4.24
N GLY A 210 6.26 -1.73 5.04
CA GLY A 210 4.95 -1.16 4.80
C GLY A 210 4.83 0.23 5.43
N MET A 211 3.78 0.94 5.07
CA MET A 211 3.46 2.22 5.70
C MET A 211 1.95 2.41 5.74
N LEU A 212 1.48 2.96 6.84
CA LEU A 212 0.12 3.48 6.96
C LEU A 212 0.16 5.00 6.84
N LEU A 213 -0.74 5.55 6.05
CA LEU A 213 -0.92 6.98 5.85
C LEU A 213 -2.34 7.37 6.26
N THR A 214 -2.50 8.47 6.98
CA THR A 214 -3.82 8.99 7.37
C THR A 214 -3.77 10.49 7.65
N ASN A 215 -4.93 11.15 7.59
CA ASN A 215 -5.12 12.53 8.04
C ASN A 215 -5.78 12.59 9.45
N ASN A 216 -6.07 11.44 10.05
CA ASN A 216 -6.76 11.37 11.32
C ASN A 216 -5.75 11.16 12.47
N ILE A 217 -5.65 12.16 13.35
CA ILE A 217 -4.76 12.14 14.53
C ILE A 217 -5.13 11.05 15.53
N GLU A 218 -6.43 10.76 15.71
CA GLU A 218 -6.88 9.73 16.64
C GLU A 218 -6.47 8.35 16.11
N LEU A 219 -6.66 8.10 14.81
CA LEU A 219 -6.28 6.85 14.17
C LEU A 219 -4.77 6.60 14.28
N ILE A 220 -3.94 7.59 13.97
CA ILE A 220 -2.48 7.40 14.05
C ILE A 220 -2.00 7.18 15.48
N ASN A 221 -2.62 7.81 16.48
CA ASN A 221 -2.30 7.58 17.89
C ASN A 221 -2.64 6.14 18.32
N GLU A 222 -3.81 5.62 17.93
CA GLU A 222 -4.18 4.23 18.16
C GLU A 222 -3.25 3.26 17.43
N CYS A 223 -2.87 3.57 16.19
CA CYS A 223 -1.89 2.77 15.44
C CYS A 223 -0.54 2.70 16.16
N ASN A 224 -0.07 3.80 16.74
CA ASN A 224 1.18 3.83 17.51
C ASN A 224 1.11 2.92 18.75
N ILE A 225 -0.03 2.88 19.43
CA ILE A 225 -0.24 1.98 20.58
C ILE A 225 -0.12 0.53 20.12
N TYR A 226 -0.89 0.12 19.11
CA TYR A 226 -0.86 -1.26 18.59
C TYR A 226 0.46 -1.69 17.96
N LYS A 227 1.27 -0.73 17.50
CA LYS A 227 2.58 -1.02 16.92
C LYS A 227 3.62 -1.37 17.97
N HIS A 228 3.51 -0.81 19.17
CA HIS A 228 4.53 -0.91 20.22
C HIS A 228 4.14 -1.79 21.40
N ASP A 229 2.88 -2.25 21.48
CA ASP A 229 2.37 -3.22 22.46
C ASP A 229 2.35 -4.64 21.89
#